data_e80142a875520faa893c65fcc5cfd614
#
_entry.id   e80142a875520faa893c65fcc5cfd614
#
_cell.length_a   1.000
_cell.length_b   1.000
_cell.length_c   1.000
_cell.angle_alpha   90.00
_cell.angle_beta   90.00
_cell.angle_gamma   90.00
#
_symmetry.space_group_name_H-M   'P 1'
#
loop_
_entity.id
_entity.type
_entity.pdbx_description
1 polymer ?
#
loop_
_entity_poly.entity_id
_entity_poly.type
_entity_poly.pdbx_seq_one_letter_code
_entity_poly.pdbx_strand_id
1 'polypeptide(L)'
;MSVRRALAVLTIASVIVTSALGCGPKTADPPVGTSDKPGAAFPDRPATYAFDTLDERPVSSAAHRGKPTVLAFVTTGDIVGQAQIDYLVAMAKNDGAKVNYALLALHPRKEIMLVEAYISALKVEFPVALADPSVMTPQGPFGEFSAVPTIIILDHEGRIVWKHTGLAKADELRGHMHRL
;
A
#
# COMPACT_ATOMS: atom_id res chain seq x y z
N MET A 1 79.46 48.10 20.88
CA MET A 1 78.06 48.02 21.15
C MET A 1 77.42 47.53 19.88
N SER A 2 77.30 46.26 19.68
CA SER A 2 76.94 45.67 18.43
C SER A 2 75.86 44.59 18.68
N VAL A 3 74.68 44.85 18.15
CA VAL A 3 73.51 43.98 18.25
C VAL A 3 73.58 43.01 17.10
N ARG A 4 73.80 41.73 17.36
CA ARG A 4 73.76 40.68 16.36
C ARG A 4 72.32 40.15 16.26
N ARG A 5 71.70 40.34 15.13
CA ARG A 5 70.42 39.79 14.74
C ARG A 5 70.61 38.30 14.41
N ALA A 6 69.93 37.47 15.15
CA ALA A 6 69.76 36.06 14.78
C ALA A 6 68.49 35.91 13.92
N LEU A 7 68.66 35.48 12.71
CA LEU A 7 67.56 35.13 11.78
C LEU A 7 67.13 33.68 12.09
N ALA A 8 65.96 33.51 12.64
CA ALA A 8 65.34 32.17 12.74
C ALA A 8 64.56 31.87 11.47
N VAL A 9 65.02 30.91 10.72
CA VAL A 9 64.33 30.37 9.55
C VAL A 9 63.26 29.41 10.01
N LEU A 10 61.98 29.80 9.87
CA LEU A 10 60.84 28.97 10.19
C LEU A 10 60.47 28.17 8.93
N THR A 11 60.79 26.90 8.89
CA THR A 11 60.35 25.96 7.87
C THR A 11 58.90 25.57 8.11
N ILE A 12 58.01 26.07 7.27
CA ILE A 12 56.59 25.68 7.28
C ILE A 12 56.47 24.35 6.54
N ALA A 13 56.27 23.28 7.31
CA ALA A 13 55.89 21.98 6.72
C ALA A 13 54.43 22.01 6.29
N SER A 14 54.18 22.02 4.97
CA SER A 14 52.87 21.98 4.36
C SER A 14 52.30 20.54 4.51
N VAL A 15 51.38 20.34 5.45
CA VAL A 15 50.64 19.10 5.58
C VAL A 15 49.48 19.15 4.56
N ILE A 16 49.61 18.40 3.49
CA ILE A 16 48.53 18.19 2.49
C ILE A 16 47.55 17.20 3.13
N VAL A 17 46.44 17.70 3.68
CA VAL A 17 45.32 16.86 4.06
C VAL A 17 44.53 16.48 2.80
N THR A 18 44.76 15.29 2.28
CA THR A 18 43.93 14.67 1.25
C THR A 18 42.59 14.32 1.87
N SER A 19 41.58 15.16 1.61
CA SER A 19 40.19 14.85 1.91
C SER A 19 39.72 13.71 1.01
N ALA A 20 39.75 12.48 1.52
CA ALA A 20 39.06 11.37 0.90
C ALA A 20 37.55 11.68 0.94
N LEU A 21 36.95 11.96 -0.24
CA LEU A 21 35.50 11.93 -0.40
C LEU A 21 35.03 10.49 -0.10
N GLY A 22 34.62 10.24 1.15
CA GLY A 22 33.92 9.04 1.51
C GLY A 22 32.57 9.04 0.80
N CYS A 23 32.41 8.24 -0.25
CA CYS A 23 31.11 7.76 -0.66
C CYS A 23 30.57 6.96 0.53
N GLY A 24 29.69 7.60 1.33
CA GLY A 24 28.89 6.89 2.30
C GLY A 24 28.07 5.79 1.58
N PRO A 25 27.90 4.61 2.20
CA PRO A 25 27.01 3.63 1.63
C PRO A 25 25.63 4.29 1.51
N LYS A 26 25.07 4.31 0.28
CA LYS A 26 23.65 4.56 0.07
C LYS A 26 22.94 3.58 0.99
N THR A 27 22.31 4.09 2.04
CA THR A 27 21.28 3.34 2.76
C THR A 27 20.27 2.96 1.69
N ALA A 28 20.29 1.70 1.30
CA ALA A 28 19.25 1.15 0.45
C ALA A 28 17.95 1.37 1.24
N ASP A 29 17.01 2.09 0.64
CA ASP A 29 15.65 2.11 1.13
C ASP A 29 15.25 0.66 1.38
N PRO A 30 14.57 0.36 2.51
CA PRO A 30 14.09 -0.99 2.73
C PRO A 30 13.28 -1.40 1.50
N PRO A 31 13.49 -2.61 0.95
CA PRO A 31 12.75 -3.03 -0.21
C PRO A 31 11.26 -2.89 0.13
N VAL A 32 10.56 -2.04 -0.59
CA VAL A 32 9.10 -2.07 -0.62
C VAL A 32 8.77 -3.50 -1.00
N GLY A 33 8.27 -4.26 -0.03
CA GLY A 33 8.05 -5.68 -0.17
C GLY A 33 6.96 -5.93 -1.21
N THR A 34 7.37 -5.99 -2.46
CA THR A 34 6.57 -6.59 -3.51
C THR A 34 6.54 -8.08 -3.23
N SER A 35 5.50 -8.54 -2.58
CA SER A 35 5.23 -9.97 -2.51
C SER A 35 4.60 -10.46 -3.82
N ASP A 36 5.16 -10.06 -4.94
CA ASP A 36 5.00 -10.77 -6.20
C ASP A 36 5.81 -12.06 -6.10
N LYS A 37 5.36 -12.96 -5.26
CA LYS A 37 5.78 -14.35 -5.34
C LYS A 37 5.01 -14.95 -6.50
N PRO A 38 5.61 -15.12 -7.71
CA PRO A 38 4.98 -15.88 -8.77
C PRO A 38 4.79 -17.30 -8.23
N GLY A 39 3.56 -17.71 -7.95
CA GLY A 39 3.25 -19.07 -7.55
C GLY A 39 2.64 -19.27 -6.17
N ALA A 40 2.22 -18.28 -5.44
CA ALA A 40 1.27 -18.51 -4.36
C ALA A 40 -0.06 -18.93 -5.01
N ALA A 41 -0.31 -20.22 -5.10
CA ALA A 41 -1.58 -20.73 -5.55
C ALA A 41 -2.65 -20.27 -4.55
N PHE A 42 -3.52 -19.36 -4.97
CA PHE A 42 -4.70 -19.00 -4.18
C PHE A 42 -5.64 -20.21 -4.12
N PRO A 43 -6.42 -20.36 -3.05
CA PRO A 43 -7.42 -21.41 -3.01
C PRO A 43 -8.34 -21.32 -4.24
N ASP A 44 -8.50 -22.42 -4.97
CA ASP A 44 -9.40 -22.51 -6.12
C ASP A 44 -10.87 -22.61 -5.68
N ARG A 45 -11.24 -21.73 -4.78
CA ARG A 45 -12.62 -21.59 -4.28
C ARG A 45 -12.95 -20.12 -4.11
N PRO A 46 -14.21 -19.72 -4.32
CA PRO A 46 -14.65 -18.37 -4.06
C PRO A 46 -14.42 -17.97 -2.61
N ALA A 47 -13.93 -16.74 -2.41
CA ALA A 47 -13.83 -16.16 -1.08
C ALA A 47 -15.24 -15.88 -0.53
N THR A 48 -15.48 -16.25 0.73
CA THR A 48 -16.75 -15.97 1.41
C THR A 48 -16.51 -14.92 2.47
N TYR A 49 -17.17 -13.76 2.31
CA TYR A 49 -17.03 -12.63 3.23
C TYR A 49 -18.31 -11.79 3.27
N ALA A 50 -18.51 -11.12 4.39
CA ALA A 50 -19.48 -10.06 4.60
C ALA A 50 -18.92 -9.11 5.65
N PHE A 51 -18.92 -7.82 5.38
CA PHE A 51 -18.36 -6.80 6.25
C PHE A 51 -19.41 -5.80 6.71
N ASP A 52 -19.16 -5.18 7.86
CA ASP A 52 -19.98 -4.12 8.43
C ASP A 52 -19.74 -2.82 7.66
N THR A 53 -20.71 -2.41 6.86
CA THR A 53 -20.60 -1.26 5.97
C THR A 53 -20.89 0.06 6.67
N LEU A 54 -20.29 1.14 6.19
CA LEU A 54 -20.54 2.50 6.69
C LEU A 54 -21.84 3.09 6.10
N ASP A 55 -22.30 2.54 5.00
CA ASP A 55 -23.53 2.92 4.31
C ASP A 55 -24.39 1.67 4.02
N GLU A 56 -25.51 1.84 3.34
CA GLU A 56 -26.44 0.74 3.04
C GLU A 56 -25.96 -0.17 1.88
N ARG A 57 -24.81 0.13 1.26
CA ARG A 57 -24.28 -0.65 0.14
C ARG A 57 -23.51 -1.86 0.65
N PRO A 58 -23.98 -3.10 0.42
CA PRO A 58 -23.37 -4.27 1.03
C PRO A 58 -21.98 -4.57 0.42
N VAL A 59 -21.03 -4.86 1.30
CA VAL A 59 -19.69 -5.37 0.95
C VAL A 59 -19.63 -6.83 1.32
N SER A 60 -20.06 -7.69 0.43
CA SER A 60 -20.13 -9.14 0.65
C SER A 60 -19.87 -9.94 -0.60
N SER A 61 -19.47 -11.20 -0.44
CA SER A 61 -19.28 -12.13 -1.56
C SER A 61 -20.55 -12.33 -2.39
N ALA A 62 -21.73 -12.23 -1.78
CA ALA A 62 -23.01 -12.33 -2.48
C ALA A 62 -23.29 -11.11 -3.36
N ALA A 63 -23.03 -9.90 -2.83
CA ALA A 63 -23.26 -8.65 -3.54
C ALA A 63 -22.26 -8.41 -4.69
N HIS A 64 -21.06 -8.95 -4.58
CA HIS A 64 -20.00 -8.71 -5.55
C HIS A 64 -19.93 -9.76 -6.67
N ARG A 65 -20.67 -10.86 -6.57
CA ARG A 65 -20.66 -11.94 -7.57
C ARG A 65 -21.12 -11.46 -8.96
N GLY A 66 -20.54 -12.04 -9.99
CA GLY A 66 -20.88 -11.75 -11.39
C GLY A 66 -20.07 -10.60 -12.01
N LYS A 67 -19.20 -9.92 -11.23
CA LYS A 67 -18.31 -8.88 -11.73
C LYS A 67 -16.94 -8.98 -11.08
N PRO A 68 -15.87 -8.62 -11.78
CA PRO A 68 -14.56 -8.46 -11.14
C PRO A 68 -14.68 -7.52 -9.96
N THR A 69 -13.97 -7.83 -8.90
CA THR A 69 -14.03 -7.05 -7.66
C THR A 69 -12.64 -6.68 -7.18
N VAL A 70 -12.45 -5.41 -6.86
CA VAL A 70 -11.22 -4.88 -6.26
C VAL A 70 -11.50 -4.54 -4.81
N LEU A 71 -10.84 -5.24 -3.89
CA LEU A 71 -10.90 -5.00 -2.46
C LEU A 71 -9.59 -4.36 -2.01
N ALA A 72 -9.66 -3.23 -1.32
CA ALA A 72 -8.49 -2.54 -0.78
C ALA A 72 -8.55 -2.51 0.75
N PHE A 73 -7.56 -3.10 1.41
CA PHE A 73 -7.39 -3.08 2.87
C PHE A 73 -6.45 -1.95 3.24
N VAL A 74 -6.90 -1.06 4.12
CA VAL A 74 -6.15 0.14 4.52
C VAL A 74 -6.32 0.46 6.00
N THR A 75 -5.46 1.34 6.51
CA THR A 75 -5.64 2.07 7.76
C THR A 75 -5.62 3.58 7.49
N THR A 76 -6.25 4.38 8.34
CA THR A 76 -6.36 5.84 8.11
C THR A 76 -5.05 6.61 8.30
N GLY A 77 -4.05 6.03 8.95
CA GLY A 77 -2.75 6.66 9.21
C GLY A 77 -1.67 6.35 8.17
N ASP A 78 -1.98 5.56 7.14
CA ASP A 78 -1.00 5.11 6.16
C ASP A 78 -1.00 6.00 4.90
N ILE A 79 0.12 6.69 4.66
CA ILE A 79 0.31 7.56 3.48
C ILE A 79 0.28 6.75 2.18
N VAL A 80 0.83 5.53 2.19
CA VAL A 80 0.83 4.65 1.01
C VAL A 80 -0.59 4.19 0.71
N GLY A 81 -1.37 3.88 1.75
CA GLY A 81 -2.79 3.58 1.64
C GLY A 81 -3.59 4.74 1.07
N GLN A 82 -3.30 5.98 1.48
CA GLN A 82 -3.93 7.17 0.93
C GLN A 82 -3.66 7.30 -0.58
N ALA A 83 -2.40 7.17 -1.01
CA ALA A 83 -2.05 7.20 -2.43
C ALA A 83 -2.73 6.07 -3.23
N GLN A 84 -2.87 4.88 -2.63
CA GLN A 84 -3.58 3.77 -3.23
C GLN A 84 -5.07 4.07 -3.44
N ILE A 85 -5.72 4.71 -2.46
CA ILE A 85 -7.13 5.10 -2.58
C ILE A 85 -7.33 6.10 -3.71
N ASP A 86 -6.44 7.08 -3.88
CA ASP A 86 -6.53 8.05 -4.97
C ASP A 86 -6.52 7.36 -6.35
N TYR A 87 -5.66 6.34 -6.55
CA TYR A 87 -5.69 5.53 -7.77
C TYR A 87 -7.02 4.79 -7.94
N LEU A 88 -7.54 4.19 -6.87
CA LEU A 88 -8.80 3.44 -6.94
C LEU A 88 -10.00 4.34 -7.19
N VAL A 89 -10.04 5.55 -6.62
CA VAL A 89 -11.09 6.55 -6.89
C VAL A 89 -11.08 6.95 -8.37
N ALA A 90 -9.91 7.19 -8.95
CA ALA A 90 -9.80 7.49 -10.37
C ALA A 90 -10.21 6.31 -11.25
N MET A 91 -9.83 5.09 -10.89
CA MET A 91 -10.19 3.87 -11.62
C MET A 91 -11.69 3.60 -11.55
N ALA A 92 -12.30 3.67 -10.37
CA ALA A 92 -13.72 3.42 -10.18
C ALA A 92 -14.60 4.36 -11.01
N LYS A 93 -14.21 5.64 -11.16
CA LYS A 93 -14.90 6.59 -12.05
C LYS A 93 -14.86 6.18 -13.51
N ASN A 94 -13.72 5.63 -13.96
CA ASN A 94 -13.56 5.21 -15.36
C ASN A 94 -14.27 3.88 -15.66
N ASP A 95 -14.23 2.94 -14.72
CA ASP A 95 -14.75 1.58 -14.90
C ASP A 95 -16.27 1.52 -14.68
N GLY A 96 -16.80 2.48 -13.92
CA GLY A 96 -18.23 2.60 -13.62
C GLY A 96 -18.80 1.31 -13.00
N ALA A 97 -19.96 0.88 -13.47
CA ALA A 97 -20.62 -0.30 -12.91
C ALA A 97 -20.07 -1.65 -13.42
N LYS A 98 -18.98 -1.67 -14.19
CA LYS A 98 -18.41 -2.90 -14.76
C LYS A 98 -17.56 -3.67 -13.73
N VAL A 99 -16.97 -2.97 -12.78
CA VAL A 99 -16.11 -3.50 -11.74
C VAL A 99 -16.65 -3.08 -10.37
N ASN A 100 -16.65 -3.99 -9.42
CA ASN A 100 -16.95 -3.66 -8.03
C ASN A 100 -15.67 -3.16 -7.34
N TYR A 101 -15.79 -2.07 -6.63
CA TYR A 101 -14.74 -1.55 -5.75
C TYR A 101 -15.25 -1.52 -4.31
N ALA A 102 -14.43 -1.91 -3.36
CA ALA A 102 -14.73 -1.73 -1.93
C ALA A 102 -13.46 -1.42 -1.13
N LEU A 103 -13.58 -0.48 -0.20
CA LEU A 103 -12.55 -0.16 0.77
C LEU A 103 -12.85 -0.87 2.08
N LEU A 104 -11.86 -1.55 2.63
CA LEU A 104 -11.93 -2.26 3.89
C LEU A 104 -10.98 -1.59 4.89
N ALA A 105 -11.56 -0.76 5.76
CA ALA A 105 -10.80 -0.06 6.79
C ALA A 105 -10.57 -1.00 7.98
N LEU A 106 -9.29 -1.27 8.28
CA LEU A 106 -8.88 -2.10 9.42
C LEU A 106 -8.95 -1.29 10.73
N HIS A 107 -10.17 -0.93 11.11
CA HIS A 107 -10.48 -0.14 12.29
C HIS A 107 -11.61 -0.76 13.09
N PRO A 108 -11.56 -0.68 14.43
CA PRO A 108 -12.68 -1.07 15.27
C PRO A 108 -13.84 -0.08 15.11
N ARG A 109 -15.08 -0.56 15.31
CA ARG A 109 -16.31 0.25 15.15
C ARG A 109 -16.32 1.57 15.96
N LYS A 110 -15.64 1.59 17.11
CA LYS A 110 -15.51 2.81 17.92
C LYS A 110 -14.78 3.96 17.21
N GLU A 111 -14.04 3.69 16.15
CA GLU A 111 -13.27 4.64 15.35
C GLU A 111 -13.97 5.00 14.02
N ILE A 112 -15.25 4.67 13.87
CA ILE A 112 -16.03 4.90 12.65
C ILE A 112 -15.95 6.36 12.18
N MET A 113 -16.04 7.32 13.08
CA MET A 113 -15.95 8.75 12.74
C MET A 113 -14.61 9.14 12.11
N LEU A 114 -13.52 8.50 12.54
CA LEU A 114 -12.21 8.69 11.93
C LEU A 114 -12.19 8.18 10.50
N VAL A 115 -12.76 7.00 10.27
CA VAL A 115 -12.87 6.40 8.94
C VAL A 115 -13.76 7.25 8.04
N GLU A 116 -14.91 7.72 8.52
CA GLU A 116 -15.81 8.59 7.76
C GLU A 116 -15.14 9.91 7.36
N ALA A 117 -14.41 10.56 8.26
CA ALA A 117 -13.65 11.76 7.96
C ALA A 117 -12.58 11.49 6.88
N TYR A 118 -11.88 10.36 6.98
CA TYR A 118 -10.85 9.96 6.04
C TYR A 118 -11.40 9.73 4.64
N ILE A 119 -12.48 8.93 4.50
CA ILE A 119 -13.08 8.65 3.19
C ILE A 119 -13.71 9.90 2.56
N SER A 120 -14.28 10.80 3.37
CA SER A 120 -14.80 12.09 2.93
C SER A 120 -13.68 12.97 2.36
N ALA A 121 -12.54 13.07 3.06
CA ALA A 121 -11.39 13.85 2.61
C ALA A 121 -10.82 13.33 1.27
N LEU A 122 -10.81 12.00 1.06
CA LEU A 122 -10.34 11.34 -0.16
C LEU A 122 -11.41 11.19 -1.25
N LYS A 123 -12.63 11.67 -0.99
CA LYS A 123 -13.77 11.61 -1.93
C LYS A 123 -14.04 10.19 -2.45
N VAL A 124 -14.01 9.22 -1.54
CA VAL A 124 -14.32 7.82 -1.85
C VAL A 124 -15.82 7.69 -2.09
N GLU A 125 -16.21 7.29 -3.32
CA GLU A 125 -17.61 7.16 -3.73
C GLU A 125 -18.08 5.69 -3.83
N PHE A 126 -17.19 4.74 -3.76
CA PHE A 126 -17.51 3.31 -3.72
C PHE A 126 -17.72 2.82 -2.28
N PRO A 127 -18.35 1.65 -2.07
CA PRO A 127 -18.65 1.13 -0.73
C PRO A 127 -17.44 1.02 0.18
N VAL A 128 -17.63 1.39 1.44
CA VAL A 128 -16.62 1.29 2.49
C VAL A 128 -17.17 0.46 3.66
N ALA A 129 -16.35 -0.45 4.17
CA ALA A 129 -16.71 -1.27 5.30
C ALA A 129 -15.57 -1.33 6.33
N LEU A 130 -15.93 -1.65 7.57
CA LEU A 130 -14.96 -1.98 8.61
C LEU A 130 -14.57 -3.44 8.50
N ALA A 131 -13.30 -3.73 8.69
CA ALA A 131 -12.78 -5.08 8.74
C ALA A 131 -11.98 -5.30 10.02
N ASP A 132 -12.20 -6.44 10.66
CA ASP A 132 -11.40 -6.86 11.79
C ASP A 132 -10.05 -7.39 11.32
N PRO A 133 -8.94 -7.15 12.07
CA PRO A 133 -7.62 -7.66 11.70
C PRO A 133 -7.52 -9.18 11.51
N SER A 134 -8.48 -9.95 12.00
CA SER A 134 -8.53 -11.41 11.75
C SER A 134 -8.67 -11.79 10.27
N VAL A 135 -9.12 -10.86 9.41
CA VAL A 135 -9.17 -11.08 7.96
C VAL A 135 -7.78 -11.26 7.33
N MET A 136 -6.73 -10.78 8.03
CA MET A 136 -5.33 -10.86 7.58
C MET A 136 -4.67 -12.21 7.92
N THR A 137 -5.35 -13.09 8.63
CA THR A 137 -4.81 -14.37 9.08
C THR A 137 -4.91 -15.45 7.99
N PRO A 138 -4.15 -16.55 8.09
CA PRO A 138 -4.27 -17.68 7.16
C PRO A 138 -5.68 -18.26 7.07
N GLN A 139 -6.48 -18.15 8.15
CA GLN A 139 -7.87 -18.62 8.23
C GLN A 139 -8.87 -17.59 7.69
N GLY A 140 -8.42 -16.36 7.43
CA GLY A 140 -9.24 -15.33 6.83
C GLY A 140 -9.69 -15.69 5.40
N PRO A 141 -10.73 -15.02 4.89
CA PRO A 141 -11.31 -15.35 3.58
C PRO A 141 -10.35 -15.11 2.41
N PHE A 142 -9.29 -14.33 2.63
CA PHE A 142 -8.33 -13.96 1.59
C PHE A 142 -6.93 -14.56 1.81
N GLY A 143 -6.77 -15.43 2.82
CA GLY A 143 -5.48 -15.94 3.26
C GLY A 143 -4.59 -14.86 3.88
N GLU A 144 -3.42 -15.26 4.34
CA GLU A 144 -2.51 -14.39 5.09
C GLU A 144 -2.00 -13.20 4.27
N PHE A 145 -1.99 -12.02 4.89
CA PHE A 145 -1.23 -10.84 4.47
C PHE A 145 -0.83 -10.03 5.71
N SER A 146 0.34 -9.40 5.68
CA SER A 146 0.99 -8.88 6.90
C SER A 146 1.04 -7.36 6.98
N ALA A 147 0.64 -6.65 5.93
CA ALA A 147 0.72 -5.20 5.89
C ALA A 147 -0.40 -4.59 5.04
N VAL A 148 -0.56 -3.27 5.16
CA VAL A 148 -1.46 -2.44 4.37
C VAL A 148 -0.66 -1.32 3.68
N PRO A 149 -1.13 -0.79 2.54
CA PRO A 149 -2.32 -1.26 1.82
C PRO A 149 -2.11 -2.65 1.23
N THR A 150 -3.16 -3.45 1.23
CA THR A 150 -3.19 -4.71 0.48
C THR A 150 -4.39 -4.67 -0.46
N ILE A 151 -4.14 -4.97 -1.73
CA ILE A 151 -5.17 -5.02 -2.77
C ILE A 151 -5.40 -6.48 -3.15
N ILE A 152 -6.66 -6.84 -3.28
CA ILE A 152 -7.09 -8.18 -3.72
C ILE A 152 -8.04 -8.02 -4.89
N ILE A 153 -7.77 -8.74 -5.98
CA ILE A 153 -8.66 -8.79 -7.14
C ILE A 153 -9.34 -10.17 -7.14
N LEU A 154 -10.66 -10.14 -7.26
CA LEU A 154 -11.50 -11.32 -7.40
C LEU A 154 -12.08 -11.38 -8.81
N ASP A 155 -12.22 -12.59 -9.36
CA ASP A 155 -12.90 -12.84 -10.62
C ASP A 155 -14.44 -12.76 -10.48
N HIS A 156 -15.15 -13.03 -11.56
CA HIS A 156 -16.61 -13.01 -11.60
C HIS A 156 -17.27 -14.04 -10.66
N GLU A 157 -16.57 -15.12 -10.35
CA GLU A 157 -17.00 -16.16 -9.43
C GLU A 157 -16.60 -15.87 -7.97
N GLY A 158 -15.79 -14.82 -7.75
CA GLY A 158 -15.30 -14.44 -6.43
C GLY A 158 -14.03 -15.17 -6.00
N ARG A 159 -13.29 -15.81 -6.93
CA ARG A 159 -11.98 -16.41 -6.64
C ARG A 159 -10.89 -15.35 -6.66
N ILE A 160 -9.90 -15.49 -5.80
CA ILE A 160 -8.76 -14.58 -5.75
C ILE A 160 -7.87 -14.87 -6.97
N VAL A 161 -7.68 -13.87 -7.82
CA VAL A 161 -6.81 -13.95 -9.00
C VAL A 161 -5.52 -13.15 -8.84
N TRP A 162 -5.52 -12.23 -7.89
CA TRP A 162 -4.33 -11.44 -7.60
C TRP A 162 -4.40 -10.84 -6.19
N LYS A 163 -3.26 -10.75 -5.54
CA LYS A 163 -3.07 -10.10 -4.25
C LYS A 163 -1.72 -9.40 -4.21
N HIS A 164 -1.73 -8.13 -3.82
CA HIS A 164 -0.54 -7.29 -3.72
C HIS A 164 -0.53 -6.50 -2.42
N THR A 165 0.62 -6.44 -1.77
CA THR A 165 0.83 -5.63 -0.57
C THR A 165 1.76 -4.47 -0.92
N GLY A 166 1.36 -3.27 -0.56
CA GLY A 166 2.00 -2.02 -0.95
C GLY A 166 1.22 -1.29 -2.03
N LEU A 167 1.84 -0.27 -2.62
CA LEU A 167 1.23 0.55 -3.66
C LEU A 167 1.21 -0.20 -4.99
N ALA A 168 0.01 -0.49 -5.49
CA ALA A 168 -0.21 -1.03 -6.83
C ALA A 168 -0.59 0.10 -7.80
N LYS A 169 0.10 0.19 -8.93
CA LYS A 169 -0.21 1.19 -9.96
C LYS A 169 -1.47 0.82 -10.74
N ALA A 170 -2.16 1.83 -11.26
CA ALA A 170 -3.39 1.64 -12.02
C ALA A 170 -3.22 0.72 -13.25
N ASP A 171 -2.09 0.81 -13.94
CA ASP A 171 -1.80 -0.03 -15.12
C ASP A 171 -1.60 -1.50 -14.73
N GLU A 172 -0.97 -1.77 -13.59
CA GLU A 172 -0.82 -3.10 -13.02
C GLU A 172 -2.19 -3.71 -12.67
N LEU A 173 -3.00 -2.96 -11.92
CA LEU A 173 -4.37 -3.37 -11.57
C LEU A 173 -5.21 -3.67 -12.82
N ARG A 174 -5.17 -2.78 -13.82
CA ARG A 174 -5.88 -2.98 -15.09
C ARG A 174 -5.38 -4.20 -15.84
N GLY A 175 -4.08 -4.44 -15.85
CA GLY A 175 -3.47 -5.62 -16.48
C GLY A 175 -4.00 -6.93 -15.89
N HIS A 176 -4.31 -6.98 -14.58
CA HIS A 176 -4.94 -8.15 -13.96
C HIS A 176 -6.44 -8.25 -14.26
N MET A 177 -7.16 -7.14 -14.27
CA MET A 177 -8.59 -7.12 -14.56
C MET A 177 -8.94 -7.42 -16.03
N HIS A 178 -8.10 -7.02 -17.00
CA HIS A 178 -8.32 -7.31 -18.42
C HIS A 178 -8.20 -8.79 -18.79
N ARG A 179 -7.64 -9.62 -17.89
CA ARG A 179 -7.53 -11.07 -18.09
C ARG A 179 -8.72 -11.86 -17.54
N LEU A 180 -9.70 -11.17 -16.96
CA LEU A 180 -10.91 -11.73 -16.37
C LEU A 180 -12.08 -11.57 -17.36
#